data_9be04fb97e6f26dadb3f39ceb6bcc326
#
_entry.id   9be04fb97e6f26dadb3f39ceb6bcc326
#
_cell.length_a   1.000
_cell.length_b   1.000
_cell.length_c   1.000
_cell.angle_alpha   90.00
_cell.angle_beta   90.00
_cell.angle_gamma   90.00
#
_symmetry.space_group_name_H-M   'P 1'
#
loop_
_entity.id
_entity.type
_entity.pdbx_description
1 polymer ?
#
loop_
_entity_poly.entity_id
_entity_poly.type
_entity_poly.pdbx_seq_one_letter_code
_entity_poly.pdbx_strand_id
1 'polypeptide(L)'
;MGALSIRAAGPNDDETLFAIHRESAMAAYVEIFPPDRYRFPDAEMREVWALALRDGKTSVLIAERAGSPVGFATVSPGWLRNLFVVPTEWGRGAGAALHDEAVVLLGSGDASIAQLWVLEENERARRFYETRGWRDDGGRSRSGFPPHPVELRYALRLGEGRRAPPGRTHPEPPPTQGDELRG
;
A
#
# COMPACT_ATOMS: atom_id res chain seq x y z
N MET A 1 -18.91 15.18 -12.58
CA MET A 1 -17.80 14.43 -11.94
C MET A 1 -18.06 12.95 -12.16
N GLY A 2 -17.10 12.20 -12.74
CA GLY A 2 -17.27 10.77 -12.98
C GLY A 2 -17.35 9.98 -11.67
N ALA A 3 -18.06 8.84 -11.68
CA ALA A 3 -18.15 7.94 -10.53
C ALA A 3 -16.76 7.40 -10.15
N LEU A 4 -16.51 7.29 -8.85
CA LEU A 4 -15.34 6.61 -8.28
C LEU A 4 -15.71 5.16 -8.00
N SER A 5 -14.87 4.23 -8.40
CA SER A 5 -14.99 2.80 -8.09
C SER A 5 -13.65 2.23 -7.64
N ILE A 6 -13.72 1.16 -6.86
CA ILE A 6 -12.54 0.39 -6.44
C ILE A 6 -12.67 -1.02 -7.04
N ARG A 7 -11.59 -1.52 -7.59
CA ARG A 7 -11.48 -2.91 -8.05
C ARG A 7 -10.19 -3.57 -7.59
N ALA A 8 -10.16 -4.88 -7.57
CA ALA A 8 -8.91 -5.62 -7.46
C ALA A 8 -8.06 -5.42 -8.72
N ALA A 9 -6.74 -5.39 -8.55
CA ALA A 9 -5.81 -5.39 -9.67
C ALA A 9 -5.77 -6.76 -10.35
N GLY A 10 -5.64 -6.75 -11.66
CA GLY A 10 -5.40 -7.94 -12.48
C GLY A 10 -3.91 -8.12 -12.83
N PRO A 11 -3.54 -9.24 -13.46
CA PRO A 11 -2.15 -9.58 -13.75
C PRO A 11 -1.46 -8.63 -14.75
N ASN A 12 -2.21 -7.79 -15.45
CA ASN A 12 -1.71 -6.86 -16.46
C ASN A 12 -1.75 -5.38 -15.99
N ASP A 13 -1.94 -5.15 -14.70
CA ASP A 13 -2.00 -3.78 -14.13
C ASP A 13 -0.62 -3.25 -13.69
N ASP A 14 0.46 -3.97 -13.89
CA ASP A 14 1.82 -3.62 -13.46
C ASP A 14 2.27 -2.24 -13.96
N GLU A 15 2.10 -1.95 -15.25
CA GLU A 15 2.41 -0.62 -15.81
C GLU A 15 1.47 0.47 -15.28
N THR A 16 0.21 0.14 -14.98
CA THR A 16 -0.74 1.06 -14.34
C THR A 16 -0.27 1.43 -12.93
N LEU A 17 0.12 0.44 -12.12
CA LEU A 17 0.65 0.67 -10.78
C LEU A 17 1.94 1.49 -10.83
N PHE A 18 2.84 1.15 -11.75
CA PHE A 18 4.08 1.89 -11.95
C PHE A 18 3.82 3.36 -12.31
N ALA A 19 2.95 3.63 -13.27
CA ALA A 19 2.63 5.00 -13.70
C ALA A 19 2.05 5.84 -12.55
N ILE A 20 1.07 5.30 -11.81
CA ILE A 20 0.46 5.96 -10.65
C ILE A 20 1.51 6.20 -9.56
N HIS A 21 2.33 5.19 -9.24
CA HIS A 21 3.38 5.32 -8.23
C HIS A 21 4.37 6.43 -8.60
N ARG A 22 4.91 6.38 -9.82
CA ARG A 22 5.87 7.35 -10.30
C ARG A 22 5.34 8.79 -10.23
N GLU A 23 4.16 9.04 -10.78
CA GLU A 23 3.53 10.36 -10.79
C GLU A 23 3.27 10.87 -9.36
N SER A 24 2.71 10.00 -8.52
CA SER A 24 2.37 10.34 -7.13
C SER A 24 3.61 10.60 -6.28
N ALA A 25 4.63 9.75 -6.38
CA ALA A 25 5.86 9.86 -5.60
C ALA A 25 6.66 11.09 -5.99
N MET A 26 6.82 11.36 -7.29
CA MET A 26 7.53 12.54 -7.78
C MET A 26 6.88 13.85 -7.31
N ALA A 27 5.55 13.87 -7.19
CA ALA A 27 4.83 15.04 -6.69
C ALA A 27 4.84 15.14 -5.15
N ALA A 28 4.67 13.98 -4.45
CA ALA A 28 4.56 13.97 -3.00
C ALA A 28 5.90 14.13 -2.28
N TYR A 29 6.99 13.70 -2.91
CA TYR A 29 8.30 13.58 -2.27
C TYR A 29 9.36 14.50 -2.88
N VAL A 30 8.96 15.50 -3.66
CA VAL A 30 9.90 16.42 -4.34
C VAL A 30 10.88 17.11 -3.40
N GLU A 31 10.47 17.45 -2.19
CA GLU A 31 11.30 18.05 -1.17
C GLU A 31 12.26 17.03 -0.49
N ILE A 32 11.84 15.77 -0.42
CA ILE A 32 12.58 14.68 0.24
C ILE A 32 13.58 14.05 -0.74
N PHE A 33 13.15 13.88 -2.00
CA PHE A 33 13.92 13.31 -3.09
C PHE A 33 13.96 14.28 -4.28
N PRO A 34 14.71 15.40 -4.18
CA PRO A 34 14.84 16.36 -5.28
C PRO A 34 15.30 15.65 -6.58
N PRO A 35 14.58 15.80 -7.71
CA PRO A 35 14.81 15.01 -8.92
C PRO A 35 16.12 15.31 -9.63
N ASP A 36 16.75 16.45 -9.33
CA ASP A 36 18.10 16.81 -9.77
C ASP A 36 19.20 15.98 -9.09
N ARG A 37 18.91 15.40 -7.92
CA ARG A 37 19.84 14.59 -7.13
C ARG A 37 19.47 13.12 -7.09
N TYR A 38 18.17 12.81 -7.04
CA TYR A 38 17.65 11.46 -6.87
C TYR A 38 16.68 11.14 -8.00
N ARG A 39 17.14 10.32 -8.94
CA ARG A 39 16.27 9.83 -10.02
C ARG A 39 15.30 8.79 -9.48
N PHE A 40 14.06 8.83 -9.97
CA PHE A 40 13.12 7.78 -9.67
C PHE A 40 13.62 6.44 -10.25
N PRO A 41 13.62 5.35 -9.47
CA PRO A 41 14.20 4.06 -9.88
C PRO A 41 13.21 3.29 -10.78
N ASP A 42 13.02 3.76 -12.01
CA ASP A 42 11.97 3.27 -12.93
C ASP A 42 12.02 1.76 -13.15
N ALA A 43 13.20 1.20 -13.39
CA ALA A 43 13.35 -0.24 -13.67
C ALA A 43 13.02 -1.11 -12.45
N GLU A 44 13.54 -0.73 -11.28
CA GLU A 44 13.31 -1.44 -10.02
C GLU A 44 11.83 -1.40 -9.63
N MET A 45 11.17 -0.26 -9.82
CA MET A 45 9.75 -0.12 -9.46
C MET A 45 8.82 -0.89 -10.40
N ARG A 46 9.15 -1.02 -11.69
CA ARG A 46 8.41 -1.92 -12.59
C ARG A 46 8.48 -3.37 -12.13
N GLU A 47 9.68 -3.81 -11.77
CA GLU A 47 9.87 -5.17 -11.26
C GLU A 47 9.10 -5.42 -9.95
N VAL A 48 9.14 -4.45 -9.02
CA VAL A 48 8.39 -4.51 -7.75
C VAL A 48 6.90 -4.72 -8.00
N TRP A 49 6.29 -3.96 -8.92
CA TRP A 49 4.86 -4.08 -9.19
C TRP A 49 4.50 -5.35 -9.94
N ALA A 50 5.34 -5.78 -10.90
CA ALA A 50 5.16 -7.06 -11.57
C ALA A 50 5.23 -8.25 -10.59
N LEU A 51 6.12 -8.19 -9.61
CA LEU A 51 6.21 -9.21 -8.55
C LEU A 51 5.02 -9.15 -7.60
N ALA A 52 4.60 -7.96 -7.15
CA ALA A 52 3.47 -7.79 -6.23
C ALA A 52 2.16 -8.38 -6.78
N LEU A 53 1.95 -8.33 -8.10
CA LEU A 53 0.78 -8.92 -8.75
C LEU A 53 0.87 -10.45 -8.88
N ARG A 54 2.06 -11.04 -8.74
CA ARG A 54 2.30 -12.49 -8.93
C ARG A 54 2.45 -13.26 -7.61
N ASP A 55 2.83 -12.60 -6.53
CA ASP A 55 3.22 -13.26 -5.28
C ASP A 55 2.06 -13.93 -4.52
N GLY A 56 0.81 -13.57 -4.85
CA GLY A 56 -0.41 -14.08 -4.21
C GLY A 56 -0.56 -13.73 -2.72
N LYS A 57 0.39 -13.00 -2.14
CA LYS A 57 0.40 -12.60 -0.71
C LYS A 57 -0.02 -11.14 -0.53
N THR A 58 0.04 -10.37 -1.60
CA THR A 58 -0.29 -8.96 -1.62
C THR A 58 -1.61 -8.74 -2.34
N SER A 59 -2.59 -8.19 -1.62
CA SER A 59 -3.83 -7.70 -2.24
C SER A 59 -3.60 -6.30 -2.78
N VAL A 60 -3.94 -6.08 -4.04
CA VAL A 60 -3.79 -4.79 -4.72
C VAL A 60 -5.16 -4.27 -5.13
N LEU A 61 -5.50 -3.07 -4.68
CA LEU A 61 -6.73 -2.34 -5.01
C LEU A 61 -6.42 -1.17 -5.92
N ILE A 62 -7.21 -0.95 -6.97
CA ILE A 62 -7.11 0.19 -7.86
C ILE A 62 -8.37 1.03 -7.75
N ALA A 63 -8.20 2.33 -7.56
CA ALA A 63 -9.26 3.31 -7.66
C ALA A 63 -9.35 3.82 -9.10
N GLU A 64 -10.55 3.84 -9.65
CA GLU A 64 -10.84 4.37 -10.98
C GLU A 64 -11.87 5.49 -10.89
N ARG A 65 -11.66 6.55 -11.68
CA ARG A 65 -12.65 7.60 -11.88
C ARG A 65 -13.05 7.64 -13.35
N ALA A 66 -14.34 7.43 -13.61
CA ALA A 66 -14.86 7.32 -14.98
C ALA A 66 -14.07 6.30 -15.85
N GLY A 67 -13.67 5.16 -15.25
CA GLY A 67 -12.91 4.11 -15.94
C GLY A 67 -11.40 4.37 -16.08
N SER A 68 -10.89 5.51 -15.60
CA SER A 68 -9.45 5.81 -15.60
C SER A 68 -8.84 5.52 -14.24
N PRO A 69 -7.75 4.72 -14.14
CA PRO A 69 -7.03 4.47 -12.89
C PRO A 69 -6.43 5.77 -12.34
N VAL A 70 -6.68 6.05 -11.06
CA VAL A 70 -6.27 7.31 -10.40
C VAL A 70 -5.52 7.10 -9.09
N GLY A 71 -5.44 5.88 -8.61
CA GLY A 71 -4.73 5.53 -7.38
C GLY A 71 -4.76 4.05 -7.12
N PHE A 72 -3.94 3.60 -6.20
CA PHE A 72 -3.94 2.22 -5.73
C PHE A 72 -3.50 2.09 -4.27
N ALA A 73 -3.87 0.97 -3.65
CA ALA A 73 -3.38 0.55 -2.35
C ALA A 73 -2.92 -0.90 -2.40
N THR A 74 -1.89 -1.23 -1.62
CA THR A 74 -1.42 -2.61 -1.46
C THR A 74 -1.48 -3.03 0.00
N VAL A 75 -2.02 -4.22 0.23
CA VAL A 75 -2.26 -4.79 1.55
C VAL A 75 -1.61 -6.16 1.65
N SER A 76 -0.90 -6.41 2.72
CA SER A 76 -0.43 -7.74 3.12
C SER A 76 -0.89 -8.02 4.57
N PRO A 77 -0.82 -9.25 5.08
CA PRO A 77 -1.31 -9.55 6.42
C PRO A 77 -0.79 -8.58 7.48
N GLY A 78 -1.69 -7.83 8.11
CA GLY A 78 -1.39 -6.84 9.14
C GLY A 78 -0.77 -5.52 8.63
N TRP A 79 -0.58 -5.31 7.32
CA TRP A 79 0.12 -4.15 6.79
C TRP A 79 -0.61 -3.47 5.63
N LEU A 80 -0.84 -2.17 5.74
CA LEU A 80 -1.07 -1.29 4.59
C LEU A 80 0.30 -0.89 4.04
N ARG A 81 0.71 -1.51 2.93
CA ARG A 81 2.07 -1.34 2.38
C ARG A 81 2.23 -0.05 1.59
N ASN A 82 1.27 0.25 0.75
CA ASN A 82 1.30 1.43 -0.10
C ASN A 82 -0.11 2.02 -0.27
N LEU A 83 -0.19 3.32 -0.43
CA LEU A 83 -1.38 4.04 -0.86
C LEU A 83 -0.92 5.25 -1.69
N PHE A 84 -1.14 5.19 -2.98
CA PHE A 84 -0.78 6.23 -3.93
C PHE A 84 -2.01 6.73 -4.68
N VAL A 85 -2.09 8.02 -4.90
CA VAL A 85 -3.14 8.68 -5.69
C VAL A 85 -2.48 9.76 -6.53
N VAL A 86 -2.81 9.82 -7.82
CA VAL A 86 -2.26 10.84 -8.71
C VAL A 86 -2.59 12.26 -8.21
N PRO A 87 -1.71 13.24 -8.39
CA PRO A 87 -1.86 14.59 -7.81
C PRO A 87 -3.18 15.27 -8.18
N THR A 88 -3.66 15.07 -9.41
CA THR A 88 -4.91 15.63 -9.92
C THR A 88 -6.17 15.15 -9.16
N GLU A 89 -6.06 14.06 -8.43
CA GLU A 89 -7.14 13.46 -7.64
C GLU A 89 -6.98 13.65 -6.12
N TRP A 90 -5.98 14.38 -5.71
CA TRP A 90 -5.81 14.70 -4.30
C TRP A 90 -6.96 15.53 -3.74
N GLY A 91 -7.43 15.19 -2.55
CA GLY A 91 -8.58 15.85 -1.92
C GLY A 91 -9.93 15.51 -2.55
N ARG A 92 -9.99 14.60 -3.55
CA ARG A 92 -11.21 14.25 -4.29
C ARG A 92 -11.80 12.89 -3.91
N GLY A 93 -11.37 12.32 -2.80
CA GLY A 93 -11.95 11.11 -2.18
C GLY A 93 -11.31 9.78 -2.59
N ALA A 94 -10.48 9.71 -3.64
CA ALA A 94 -9.87 8.44 -4.08
C ALA A 94 -9.02 7.79 -2.99
N GLY A 95 -8.18 8.56 -2.31
CA GLY A 95 -7.37 8.05 -1.19
C GLY A 95 -8.21 7.56 -0.01
N ALA A 96 -9.32 8.24 0.30
CA ALA A 96 -10.25 7.81 1.35
C ALA A 96 -10.89 6.46 1.00
N ALA A 97 -11.42 6.32 -0.21
CA ALA A 97 -12.05 5.09 -0.66
C ALA A 97 -11.06 3.90 -0.67
N LEU A 98 -9.83 4.10 -1.18
CA LEU A 98 -8.77 3.08 -1.13
C LEU A 98 -8.41 2.67 0.29
N HIS A 99 -8.27 3.65 1.19
CA HIS A 99 -7.97 3.40 2.59
C HIS A 99 -9.08 2.57 3.26
N ASP A 100 -10.33 2.94 3.05
CA ASP A 100 -11.47 2.29 3.70
C ASP A 100 -11.59 0.82 3.24
N GLU A 101 -11.45 0.54 1.95
CA GLU A 101 -11.40 -0.83 1.42
C GLU A 101 -10.16 -1.60 1.92
N ALA A 102 -9.00 -0.96 2.01
CA ALA A 102 -7.79 -1.57 2.57
C ALA A 102 -7.98 -1.96 4.04
N VAL A 103 -8.64 -1.12 4.85
CA VAL A 103 -8.96 -1.43 6.25
C VAL A 103 -9.95 -2.59 6.36
N VAL A 104 -10.93 -2.70 5.47
CA VAL A 104 -11.82 -3.87 5.40
C VAL A 104 -11.02 -5.15 5.15
N LEU A 105 -10.10 -5.14 4.18
CA LEU A 105 -9.22 -6.29 3.90
C LEU A 105 -8.34 -6.65 5.09
N LEU A 106 -7.74 -5.65 5.75
CA LEU A 106 -6.91 -5.86 6.95
C LEU A 106 -7.71 -6.49 8.09
N GLY A 107 -8.97 -6.04 8.28
CA GLY A 107 -9.86 -6.57 9.31
C GLY A 107 -10.46 -7.94 9.00
N SER A 108 -10.34 -8.44 7.77
CA SER A 108 -10.79 -9.79 7.39
C SER A 108 -9.81 -10.89 7.80
N GLY A 109 -8.58 -10.53 8.17
CA GLY A 109 -7.56 -11.45 8.68
C GLY A 109 -7.59 -11.58 10.21
N ASP A 110 -6.60 -12.29 10.74
CA ASP A 110 -6.46 -12.53 12.19
C ASP A 110 -5.79 -11.37 12.96
N ALA A 111 -5.30 -10.35 12.25
CA ALA A 111 -4.61 -9.23 12.86
C ALA A 111 -5.60 -8.29 13.59
N SER A 112 -5.35 -8.02 14.86
CA SER A 112 -6.10 -7.02 15.65
C SER A 112 -5.54 -5.59 15.48
N ILE A 113 -4.37 -5.47 14.90
CA ILE A 113 -3.66 -4.22 14.65
C ILE A 113 -3.13 -4.22 13.23
N ALA A 114 -3.42 -3.16 12.48
CA ALA A 114 -2.78 -2.87 11.22
C ALA A 114 -1.62 -1.89 11.41
N GLN A 115 -0.61 -2.01 10.56
CA GLN A 115 0.58 -1.16 10.58
C GLN A 115 0.85 -0.58 9.20
N LEU A 116 1.53 0.56 9.16
CA LEU A 116 2.09 1.16 7.96
C LEU A 116 3.38 1.91 8.27
N TRP A 117 4.20 2.14 7.26
CA TRP A 117 5.30 3.08 7.31
C TRP A 117 4.96 4.36 6.55
N VAL A 118 5.30 5.50 7.10
CA VAL A 118 5.14 6.81 6.47
C VAL A 118 6.41 7.64 6.67
N LEU A 119 6.86 8.33 5.63
CA LEU A 119 8.01 9.23 5.74
C LEU A 119 7.71 10.36 6.75
N GLU A 120 8.64 10.61 7.66
CA GLU A 120 8.50 11.64 8.70
C GLU A 120 8.19 13.01 8.11
N GLU A 121 8.84 13.35 7.00
CA GLU A 121 8.67 14.63 6.31
C GLU A 121 7.41 14.70 5.45
N ASN A 122 6.71 13.58 5.22
CA ASN A 122 5.46 13.57 4.48
C ASN A 122 4.27 13.94 5.38
N GLU A 123 4.23 15.20 5.82
CA GLU A 123 3.17 15.71 6.71
C GLU A 123 1.76 15.50 6.17
N ARG A 124 1.59 15.56 4.85
CA ARG A 124 0.29 15.35 4.21
C ARG A 124 -0.23 13.93 4.43
N ALA A 125 0.60 12.92 4.20
CA ALA A 125 0.24 11.53 4.45
C ALA A 125 0.02 11.27 5.95
N ARG A 126 0.87 11.82 6.80
CA ARG A 126 0.72 11.70 8.26
C ARG A 126 -0.64 12.23 8.72
N ARG A 127 -1.00 13.46 8.33
CA ARG A 127 -2.33 14.04 8.65
C ARG A 127 -3.48 13.20 8.09
N PHE A 128 -3.33 12.68 6.88
CA PHE A 128 -4.33 11.80 6.27
C PHE A 128 -4.58 10.55 7.12
N TYR A 129 -3.53 9.90 7.61
CA TYR A 129 -3.64 8.71 8.47
C TYR A 129 -4.12 9.08 9.89
N GLU A 130 -3.61 10.13 10.48
CA GLU A 130 -4.00 10.58 11.83
C GLU A 130 -5.49 10.89 11.94
N THR A 131 -6.07 11.55 10.92
CA THR A 131 -7.52 11.83 10.87
C THR A 131 -8.37 10.58 10.72
N ARG A 132 -7.77 9.44 10.35
CA ARG A 132 -8.41 8.11 10.22
C ARG A 132 -8.11 7.17 11.38
N GLY A 133 -7.59 7.70 12.46
CA GLY A 133 -7.37 6.92 13.69
C GLY A 133 -6.03 6.22 13.81
N TRP A 134 -5.17 6.29 12.78
CA TRP A 134 -3.80 5.80 12.90
C TRP A 134 -2.99 6.64 13.89
N ARG A 135 -2.08 6.01 14.59
CA ARG A 135 -1.21 6.67 15.58
C ARG A 135 0.22 6.19 15.41
N ASP A 136 1.16 7.11 15.57
CA ASP A 136 2.58 6.79 15.70
C ASP A 136 2.77 5.88 16.92
N ASP A 137 3.32 4.70 16.73
CA ASP A 137 3.55 3.70 17.77
C ASP A 137 4.99 3.71 18.31
N GLY A 138 5.79 4.66 17.86
CA GLY A 138 7.21 4.82 18.25
C GLY A 138 8.19 4.05 17.36
N GLY A 139 7.72 3.19 16.45
CA GLY A 139 8.59 2.50 15.49
C GLY A 139 9.27 3.47 14.54
N ARG A 140 10.57 3.25 14.29
CA ARG A 140 11.40 4.07 13.38
C ARG A 140 12.19 3.17 12.46
N SER A 141 12.28 3.56 11.21
CA SER A 141 13.10 2.94 10.17
C SER A 141 13.75 4.00 9.31
N ARG A 142 14.54 3.58 8.35
CA ARG A 142 15.04 4.43 7.28
C ARG A 142 14.63 3.85 5.94
N SER A 143 14.22 4.72 5.03
CA SER A 143 13.93 4.33 3.65
C SER A 143 15.13 3.62 3.02
N GLY A 144 14.87 2.60 2.23
CA GLY A 144 15.90 1.91 1.45
C GLY A 144 16.53 2.78 0.36
N PHE A 145 15.90 3.90 0.00
CA PHE A 145 16.35 4.80 -1.05
C PHE A 145 17.10 6.01 -0.47
N PRO A 146 18.28 6.38 -1.04
CA PRO A 146 18.97 7.61 -0.66
C PRO A 146 18.08 8.84 -0.83
N PRO A 147 18.12 9.81 0.09
CA PRO A 147 19.03 10.02 1.22
C PRO A 147 18.70 9.22 2.48
N HIS A 148 17.90 8.17 2.40
CA HIS A 148 17.47 7.34 3.53
C HIS A 148 16.68 8.12 4.60
N PRO A 149 15.62 8.85 4.21
CA PRO A 149 14.80 9.60 5.15
C PRO A 149 14.20 8.69 6.22
N VAL A 150 13.86 9.29 7.36
CA VAL A 150 13.24 8.56 8.47
C VAL A 150 11.80 8.16 8.10
N GLU A 151 11.44 6.94 8.44
CA GLU A 151 10.08 6.43 8.37
C GLU A 151 9.53 6.22 9.77
N LEU A 152 8.31 6.69 10.00
CA LEU A 152 7.54 6.49 11.22
C LEU A 152 6.60 5.32 11.03
N ARG A 153 6.51 4.44 12.02
CA ARG A 153 5.51 3.39 12.00
C ARG A 153 4.23 3.89 12.66
N TYR A 154 3.14 3.76 11.92
CA TYR A 154 1.79 4.04 12.41
C TYR A 154 1.03 2.73 12.61
N ALA A 155 0.20 2.69 13.65
CA ALA A 155 -0.66 1.56 13.97
C ALA A 155 -2.13 2.00 14.04
N LEU A 156 -3.02 1.11 13.60
CA LEU A 156 -4.48 1.24 13.70
C LEU A 156 -5.03 -0.01 14.40
N ARG A 157 -5.82 0.15 15.44
CA ARG A 157 -6.61 -0.94 16.00
C ARG A 157 -7.74 -1.26 15.02
N LEU A 158 -7.74 -2.48 14.54
CA LEU A 158 -8.85 -3.02 13.76
C LEU A 158 -9.93 -3.38 14.78
N GLY A 159 -11.14 -2.81 14.63
CA GLY A 159 -12.28 -3.21 15.45
C GLY A 159 -12.47 -4.73 15.33
N GLU A 160 -13.06 -5.38 16.34
CA GLU A 160 -13.43 -6.78 16.24
C GLU A 160 -14.40 -6.93 15.05
N GLY A 161 -13.82 -7.22 13.88
CA GLY A 161 -14.56 -7.48 12.66
C GLY A 161 -15.49 -8.65 12.95
N ARG A 162 -16.76 -8.54 12.55
CA ARG A 162 -17.71 -9.65 12.58
C ARG A 162 -16.98 -10.90 12.07
N ARG A 163 -16.69 -11.82 12.97
CA ARG A 163 -16.26 -13.17 12.63
C ARG A 163 -17.22 -13.66 11.56
N ALA A 164 -16.67 -13.92 10.37
CA ALA A 164 -17.41 -14.70 9.39
C ALA A 164 -17.84 -16.02 10.05
N PRO A 165 -19.05 -16.53 9.78
CA PRO A 165 -19.50 -17.79 10.36
C PRO A 165 -18.49 -18.89 9.97
N PRO A 166 -18.17 -19.84 10.88
CA PRO A 166 -17.26 -20.94 10.60
C PRO A 166 -17.86 -21.85 9.53
N GLY A 167 -17.29 -21.85 8.35
CA GLY A 167 -17.81 -22.68 7.27
C GLY A 167 -17.04 -22.56 5.98
N ARG A 168 -15.82 -23.13 5.95
CA ARG A 168 -15.26 -23.99 4.90
C ARG A 168 -13.81 -24.30 5.25
N THR A 169 -13.58 -25.53 5.66
CA THR A 169 -12.24 -26.12 5.77
C THR A 169 -11.56 -26.08 4.42
N HIS A 170 -10.54 -25.26 4.30
CA HIS A 170 -9.56 -25.39 3.22
C HIS A 170 -8.61 -26.53 3.57
N PRO A 171 -8.27 -27.41 2.64
CA PRO A 171 -7.26 -28.44 2.87
C PRO A 171 -5.90 -27.78 3.09
N GLU A 172 -5.18 -28.29 4.05
CA GLU A 172 -3.84 -27.89 4.45
C GLU A 172 -2.89 -28.04 3.25
N PRO A 173 -2.07 -27.02 2.91
CA PRO A 173 -1.06 -27.17 1.88
C PRO A 173 0.04 -28.13 2.35
N PRO A 174 0.64 -28.94 1.46
CA PRO A 174 1.70 -29.88 1.82
C PRO A 174 2.94 -29.13 2.34
N PRO A 175 3.74 -29.75 3.23
CA PRO A 175 4.94 -29.12 3.80
C PRO A 175 5.96 -28.82 2.72
N THR A 176 6.45 -27.60 2.71
CA THR A 176 7.53 -27.14 1.83
C THR A 176 8.85 -27.80 2.28
N GLN A 177 9.34 -28.77 1.52
CA GLN A 177 10.75 -29.20 1.60
C GLN A 177 11.62 -28.10 0.98
N GLY A 178 12.70 -27.73 1.67
CA GLY A 178 13.76 -26.95 1.05
C GLY A 178 14.51 -26.02 1.97
N ASP A 179 15.07 -26.55 3.05
CA ASP A 179 16.19 -25.90 3.74
C ASP A 179 17.39 -26.83 3.61
N GLU A 180 18.10 -26.74 2.50
CA GLU A 180 19.46 -27.25 2.32
C GLU A 180 20.09 -26.55 1.12
N LEU A 181 20.88 -25.51 1.40
CA LEU A 181 22.07 -25.09 0.65
C LEU A 181 22.78 -23.97 1.42
N ARG A 182 23.43 -24.36 2.53
CA ARG A 182 24.65 -23.69 2.99
C ARG A 182 25.76 -24.71 2.97
N GLY A 183 26.63 -24.56 1.99
CA GLY A 183 27.94 -25.17 1.86
C GLY A 183 28.82 -24.19 1.11
#